data_b2836807e93b334f565c2f343bbea900
#
_entry.id   b2836807e93b334f565c2f343bbea900
#
_cell.length_a   1.000
_cell.length_b   1.000
_cell.length_c   1.000
_cell.angle_alpha   90.00
_cell.angle_beta   90.00
_cell.angle_gamma   90.00
#
_symmetry.space_group_name_H-M   'P 1'
#
loop_
_entity.id
_entity.type
_entity.pdbx_description
1 polymer ?
#
loop_
_entity_poly.entity_id
_entity_poly.type
_entity_poly.pdbx_seq_one_letter_code
_entity_poly.pdbx_strand_id
1 'polypeptide(L)'
;VIEDAAHALGSEYKGKKIGGLSDMTTFSFHPVKPITTGEGGMIVTNSEELYKKLVLFRSHGITRDTSLMTRNEGPWFYQQLDLGYNYRMTDIQCALGCSQMKKLDYFLARRRTIVACYNEAFANCRNIVTPYQMPDTNSGWHLYIIQVKNRDRKEVFEKLRERGIGVNV
;
A
#
# COMPACT_ATOMS: atom_id res chain seq x y z
N VAL A 1 -17.36 4.07 -0.25
CA VAL A 1 -16.28 3.68 -1.21
C VAL A 1 -15.12 3.07 -0.44
N ILE A 2 -14.66 1.88 -0.86
CA ILE A 2 -13.43 1.26 -0.38
C ILE A 2 -12.39 1.42 -1.48
N GLU A 3 -11.28 2.08 -1.19
CA GLU A 3 -10.19 2.31 -2.12
C GLU A 3 -9.07 1.30 -1.87
N ASP A 4 -8.74 0.49 -2.88
CA ASP A 4 -7.51 -0.31 -2.86
C ASP A 4 -6.33 0.55 -3.30
N ALA A 5 -5.57 1.03 -2.33
CA ALA A 5 -4.38 1.83 -2.51
C ALA A 5 -3.09 1.05 -2.17
N ALA A 6 -3.10 -0.29 -2.33
CA ALA A 6 -1.96 -1.15 -2.02
C ALA A 6 -0.66 -0.73 -2.76
N HIS A 7 -0.76 -0.01 -3.86
CA HIS A 7 0.36 0.54 -4.65
C HIS A 7 0.52 2.07 -4.55
N ALA A 8 -0.33 2.74 -3.79
CA ALA A 8 -0.46 4.19 -3.85
C ALA A 8 0.03 4.94 -2.59
N LEU A 9 0.74 4.26 -1.69
CA LEU A 9 1.27 4.93 -0.50
C LEU A 9 2.17 6.12 -0.88
N GLY A 10 1.85 7.30 -0.35
CA GLY A 10 2.54 8.55 -0.65
C GLY A 10 2.18 9.19 -2.00
N SER A 11 1.27 8.59 -2.76
CA SER A 11 0.69 9.21 -3.96
C SER A 11 -0.28 10.33 -3.60
N GLU A 12 -0.56 11.19 -4.60
CA GLU A 12 -1.49 12.31 -4.47
C GLU A 12 -2.43 12.36 -5.67
N TYR A 13 -3.65 12.82 -5.42
CA TYR A 13 -4.63 13.19 -6.43
C TYR A 13 -5.16 14.59 -6.14
N LYS A 14 -5.06 15.49 -7.12
CA LYS A 14 -5.45 16.91 -6.99
C LYS A 14 -4.87 17.58 -5.72
N GLY A 15 -3.58 17.32 -5.45
CA GLY A 15 -2.85 17.87 -4.32
C GLY A 15 -3.20 17.27 -2.95
N LYS A 16 -4.07 16.25 -2.90
CA LYS A 16 -4.43 15.54 -1.66
C LYS A 16 -3.78 14.17 -1.61
N LYS A 17 -3.24 13.79 -0.47
CA LYS A 17 -2.67 12.46 -0.23
C LYS A 17 -3.74 11.37 -0.36
N ILE A 18 -3.41 10.27 -1.04
CA ILE A 18 -4.21 9.05 -1.00
C ILE A 18 -4.28 8.54 0.43
N GLY A 19 -5.46 8.10 0.85
CA GLY A 19 -5.77 7.66 2.22
C GLY A 19 -6.83 8.49 2.92
N GLY A 20 -7.13 9.70 2.43
CA GLY A 20 -8.15 10.57 3.01
C GLY A 20 -9.26 10.99 2.05
N LEU A 21 -9.37 10.34 0.88
CA LEU A 21 -10.31 10.71 -0.18
C LEU A 21 -11.58 9.85 -0.20
N SER A 22 -11.47 8.61 0.29
CA SER A 22 -12.55 7.62 0.30
C SER A 22 -13.02 7.33 1.73
N ASP A 23 -14.13 6.61 1.89
CA ASP A 23 -14.64 6.21 3.21
C ASP A 23 -13.62 5.34 3.95
N MET A 24 -12.98 4.43 3.22
CA MET A 24 -11.86 3.60 3.69
C MET A 24 -10.82 3.46 2.58
N THR A 25 -9.54 3.45 2.95
CA THR A 25 -8.43 3.21 2.02
C THR A 25 -7.52 2.12 2.58
N THR A 26 -7.16 1.14 1.76
CA THR A 26 -6.29 0.03 2.16
C THR A 26 -4.88 0.22 1.60
N PHE A 27 -3.87 0.02 2.44
CA PHE A 27 -2.45 0.02 2.07
C PHE A 27 -1.81 -1.32 2.33
N SER A 28 -0.80 -1.67 1.53
CA SER A 28 0.01 -2.87 1.69
C SER A 28 1.42 -2.52 2.17
N PHE A 29 1.93 -3.29 3.12
CA PHE A 29 3.31 -3.23 3.62
C PHE A 29 4.09 -4.52 3.32
N HIS A 30 3.69 -5.23 2.26
CA HIS A 30 4.46 -6.36 1.70
C HIS A 30 5.90 -5.94 1.36
N PRO A 31 6.91 -6.84 1.39
CA PRO A 31 8.34 -6.52 1.24
C PRO A 31 8.71 -5.65 0.04
N VAL A 32 7.98 -5.77 -1.07
CA VAL A 32 8.30 -5.03 -2.32
C VAL A 32 7.67 -3.63 -2.38
N LYS A 33 6.84 -3.23 -1.42
CA LYS A 33 6.14 -1.94 -1.42
C LYS A 33 7.11 -0.77 -1.09
N PRO A 34 6.68 0.49 -1.29
CA PRO A 34 7.51 1.67 -0.97
C PRO A 34 8.07 1.67 0.45
N ILE A 35 7.30 1.18 1.41
CA ILE A 35 7.75 0.80 2.75
C ILE A 35 7.26 -0.62 3.07
N THR A 36 7.90 -1.28 4.03
CA THR A 36 7.54 -2.65 4.40
C THR A 36 7.50 -2.85 5.91
N THR A 37 6.71 -3.83 6.32
CA THR A 37 6.72 -4.41 7.68
C THR A 37 7.10 -5.90 7.66
N GLY A 38 7.75 -6.35 6.57
CA GLY A 38 7.92 -7.77 6.26
C GLY A 38 6.64 -8.32 5.61
N GLU A 39 5.59 -8.45 6.36
CA GLU A 39 4.21 -8.60 5.92
C GLU A 39 3.34 -7.64 6.71
N GLY A 40 2.27 -7.14 6.11
CA GLY A 40 1.33 -6.26 6.78
C GLY A 40 0.53 -5.38 5.82
N GLY A 41 -0.37 -4.63 6.42
CA GLY A 41 -1.21 -3.66 5.74
C GLY A 41 -1.92 -2.75 6.72
N MET A 42 -2.60 -1.76 6.20
CA MET A 42 -3.36 -0.80 7.00
C MET A 42 -4.62 -0.39 6.28
N ILE A 43 -5.69 -0.24 7.04
CA ILE A 43 -6.89 0.45 6.58
C ILE A 43 -6.94 1.79 7.30
N VAL A 44 -7.13 2.87 6.55
CA VAL A 44 -7.31 4.22 7.10
C VAL A 44 -8.71 4.73 6.76
N THR A 45 -9.28 5.54 7.67
CA THR A 45 -10.59 6.16 7.51
C THR A 45 -10.67 7.44 8.33
N ASN A 46 -11.50 8.39 7.89
CA ASN A 46 -11.88 9.58 8.65
C ASN A 46 -13.19 9.39 9.43
N SER A 47 -13.85 8.22 9.31
CA SER A 47 -15.08 7.89 10.02
C SER A 47 -14.77 7.17 11.33
N GLU A 48 -15.15 7.76 12.46
CA GLU A 48 -15.01 7.14 13.78
C GLU A 48 -15.83 5.83 13.89
N GLU A 49 -17.00 5.78 13.28
CA GLU A 49 -17.83 4.59 13.25
C GLU A 49 -17.12 3.42 12.54
N LEU A 50 -16.57 3.68 11.35
CA LEU A 50 -15.82 2.67 10.60
C LEU A 50 -14.56 2.25 11.34
N TYR A 51 -13.84 3.19 11.95
CA TYR A 51 -12.66 2.90 12.78
C TYR A 51 -12.99 1.93 13.91
N LYS A 52 -14.05 2.17 14.68
CA LYS A 52 -14.48 1.29 15.78
C LYS A 52 -14.81 -0.11 15.28
N LYS A 53 -15.53 -0.24 14.16
CA LYS A 53 -15.84 -1.53 13.54
C LYS A 53 -14.56 -2.25 13.07
N LEU A 54 -13.64 -1.56 12.41
CA LEU A 54 -12.37 -2.12 11.95
C LEU A 54 -11.51 -2.64 13.10
N VAL A 55 -11.41 -1.90 14.21
CA VAL A 55 -10.67 -2.32 15.41
C VAL A 55 -11.31 -3.56 16.04
N LEU A 56 -12.63 -3.61 16.11
CA LEU A 56 -13.38 -4.76 16.62
C LEU A 56 -13.13 -6.01 15.76
N PHE A 57 -13.34 -5.89 14.43
CA PHE A 57 -13.15 -7.01 13.51
C PHE A 57 -11.72 -7.49 13.41
N ARG A 58 -10.73 -6.60 13.45
CA ARG A 58 -9.30 -6.94 13.47
C ARG A 58 -8.94 -7.83 14.66
N SER A 59 -9.70 -7.75 15.76
CA SER A 59 -9.38 -8.34 17.07
C SER A 59 -10.49 -9.30 17.55
N HIS A 60 -10.87 -10.26 16.70
CA HIS A 60 -11.83 -11.35 16.99
C HIS A 60 -13.27 -10.90 17.27
N GLY A 61 -13.64 -9.65 17.02
CA GLY A 61 -14.93 -9.12 17.43
C GLY A 61 -15.07 -8.95 18.94
N ILE A 62 -13.94 -8.87 19.68
CA ILE A 62 -13.89 -8.82 21.15
C ILE A 62 -13.70 -7.38 21.62
N THR A 63 -14.43 -7.02 22.69
CA THR A 63 -14.26 -5.76 23.40
C THR A 63 -14.04 -5.96 24.90
N ARG A 64 -13.31 -5.01 25.50
CA ARG A 64 -13.26 -4.80 26.96
C ARG A 64 -13.90 -3.48 27.39
N ASP A 65 -14.43 -2.74 26.43
CA ASP A 65 -15.14 -1.49 26.70
C ASP A 65 -16.48 -1.80 27.37
N THR A 66 -16.58 -1.47 28.65
CA THR A 66 -17.76 -1.73 29.47
C THR A 66 -19.02 -1.05 28.96
N SER A 67 -18.88 0.05 28.20
CA SER A 67 -20.02 0.74 27.58
C SER A 67 -20.65 -0.02 26.43
N LEU A 68 -19.92 -0.96 25.82
CA LEU A 68 -20.37 -1.79 24.71
C LEU A 68 -20.77 -3.20 25.14
N MET A 69 -20.37 -3.63 26.35
CA MET A 69 -20.68 -4.96 26.86
C MET A 69 -22.11 -5.02 27.42
N THR A 70 -22.79 -6.14 27.22
CA THR A 70 -24.12 -6.39 27.80
C THR A 70 -24.06 -6.89 29.23
N ARG A 71 -22.90 -7.38 29.68
CA ARG A 71 -22.63 -7.85 31.06
C ARG A 71 -21.16 -7.63 31.39
N ASN A 72 -20.81 -7.62 32.67
CA ASN A 72 -19.43 -7.59 33.16
C ASN A 72 -19.33 -8.47 34.41
N GLU A 73 -18.54 -9.53 34.32
CA GLU A 73 -18.37 -10.52 35.39
C GLU A 73 -17.13 -10.27 36.24
N GLY A 74 -16.36 -9.22 35.95
CA GLY A 74 -15.16 -8.83 36.70
C GLY A 74 -14.03 -8.28 35.83
N PRO A 75 -12.86 -7.92 36.44
CA PRO A 75 -11.74 -7.27 35.74
C PRO A 75 -11.12 -8.10 34.61
N TRP A 76 -11.32 -9.39 34.63
CA TRP A 76 -10.83 -10.32 33.60
C TRP A 76 -11.77 -10.44 32.41
N PHE A 77 -13.04 -9.99 32.54
CA PHE A 77 -14.09 -10.24 31.57
C PHE A 77 -13.89 -9.44 30.29
N TYR A 78 -14.18 -10.06 29.19
CA TYR A 78 -14.33 -9.44 27.88
C TYR A 78 -15.47 -10.11 27.13
N GLN A 79 -16.03 -9.44 26.16
CA GLN A 79 -17.18 -9.96 25.43
C GLN A 79 -16.91 -9.94 23.94
N GLN A 80 -17.23 -11.04 23.27
CA GLN A 80 -17.31 -11.09 21.82
C GLN A 80 -18.66 -10.52 21.38
N LEU A 81 -18.64 -9.45 20.61
CA LEU A 81 -19.84 -8.77 20.13
C LEU A 81 -20.18 -9.18 18.69
N ASP A 82 -19.19 -9.65 17.93
CA ASP A 82 -19.34 -10.00 16.53
C ASP A 82 -18.30 -11.05 16.11
N LEU A 83 -18.50 -11.65 14.94
CA LEU A 83 -17.54 -12.56 14.34
C LEU A 83 -16.39 -11.76 13.72
N GLY A 84 -15.25 -11.72 14.38
CA GLY A 84 -14.05 -11.03 13.92
C GLY A 84 -12.91 -11.97 13.55
N TYR A 85 -11.76 -11.38 13.19
CA TYR A 85 -10.58 -12.05 12.69
C TYR A 85 -9.37 -11.80 13.58
N ASN A 86 -8.29 -12.54 13.39
CA ASN A 86 -7.00 -12.21 13.96
C ASN A 86 -6.13 -11.52 12.90
N TYR A 87 -6.38 -10.24 12.67
CA TYR A 87 -5.71 -9.42 11.65
C TYR A 87 -4.82 -8.34 12.27
N ARG A 88 -4.33 -8.58 13.48
CA ARG A 88 -3.39 -7.69 14.16
C ARG A 88 -1.98 -7.89 13.61
N MET A 89 -1.30 -6.78 13.32
CA MET A 89 0.14 -6.79 13.14
C MET A 89 0.83 -6.96 14.50
N THR A 90 1.99 -7.59 14.51
CA THR A 90 2.82 -7.69 15.71
C THR A 90 3.52 -6.36 16.01
N ASP A 91 3.94 -6.15 17.28
CA ASP A 91 4.67 -4.94 17.67
C ASP A 91 5.99 -4.80 16.91
N ILE A 92 6.65 -5.92 16.57
CA ILE A 92 7.87 -5.93 15.75
C ILE A 92 7.58 -5.37 14.36
N GLN A 93 6.52 -5.82 13.70
CA GLN A 93 6.10 -5.31 12.41
C GLN A 93 5.70 -3.83 12.49
N CYS A 94 4.96 -3.43 13.52
CA CYS A 94 4.59 -2.04 13.74
C CYS A 94 5.82 -1.14 13.96
N ALA A 95 6.79 -1.58 14.75
CA ALA A 95 8.04 -0.85 15.00
C ALA A 95 8.86 -0.67 13.71
N LEU A 96 8.94 -1.72 12.87
CA LEU A 96 9.55 -1.64 11.55
C LEU A 96 8.82 -0.63 10.67
N GLY A 97 7.48 -0.69 10.62
CA GLY A 97 6.65 0.24 9.87
C GLY A 97 6.87 1.69 10.29
N CYS A 98 6.88 1.99 11.58
CA CYS A 98 7.18 3.33 12.10
C CYS A 98 8.58 3.82 11.70
N SER A 99 9.58 2.94 11.68
CA SER A 99 10.93 3.26 11.21
C SER A 99 10.95 3.55 9.70
N GLN A 100 10.27 2.73 8.90
CA GLN A 100 10.19 2.87 7.45
C GLN A 100 9.43 4.14 7.04
N MET A 101 8.33 4.48 7.72
CA MET A 101 7.54 5.69 7.46
C MET A 101 8.38 6.97 7.54
N LYS A 102 9.36 7.04 8.46
CA LYS A 102 10.28 8.19 8.56
C LYS A 102 11.13 8.40 7.31
N LYS A 103 11.25 7.38 6.45
CA LYS A 103 12.05 7.41 5.21
C LYS A 103 11.18 7.53 3.95
N LEU A 104 9.85 7.54 4.08
CA LEU A 104 8.93 7.47 2.94
C LEU A 104 9.19 8.56 1.92
N ASP A 105 9.31 9.82 2.34
CA ASP A 105 9.51 10.95 1.42
C ASP A 105 10.83 10.83 0.65
N TYR A 106 11.89 10.38 1.30
CA TYR A 106 13.17 10.10 0.65
C TYR A 106 13.04 8.98 -0.40
N PHE A 107 12.35 7.89 -0.07
CA PHE A 107 12.14 6.78 -1.01
C PHE A 107 11.30 7.22 -2.21
N LEU A 108 10.25 8.00 -1.99
CA LEU A 108 9.42 8.54 -3.07
C LEU A 108 10.20 9.50 -3.97
N ALA A 109 10.98 10.39 -3.41
CA ALA A 109 11.83 11.31 -4.16
C ALA A 109 12.82 10.53 -5.05
N ARG A 110 13.47 9.49 -4.48
CA ARG A 110 14.40 8.65 -5.23
C ARG A 110 13.73 7.89 -6.38
N ARG A 111 12.54 7.33 -6.14
CA ARG A 111 11.74 6.66 -7.18
C ARG A 111 11.40 7.60 -8.33
N ARG A 112 10.98 8.83 -8.03
CA ARG A 112 10.69 9.87 -9.05
C ARG A 112 11.92 10.23 -9.89
N THR A 113 13.09 10.32 -9.28
CA THR A 113 14.36 10.52 -10.00
C THR A 113 14.63 9.37 -10.98
N ILE A 114 14.45 8.12 -10.54
CA ILE A 114 14.64 6.94 -11.39
C ILE A 114 13.63 6.94 -12.55
N VAL A 115 12.38 7.26 -12.28
CA VAL A 115 11.32 7.37 -13.32
C VAL A 115 11.69 8.44 -14.36
N ALA A 116 12.19 9.60 -13.92
CA ALA A 116 12.63 10.66 -14.83
C ALA A 116 13.75 10.16 -15.75
N CYS A 117 14.76 9.45 -15.20
CA CYS A 117 15.84 8.85 -15.99
C CYS A 117 15.29 7.82 -17.00
N TYR A 118 14.34 6.98 -16.62
CA TYR A 118 13.73 6.02 -17.55
C TYR A 118 12.92 6.71 -18.64
N ASN A 119 12.13 7.72 -18.29
CA ASN A 119 11.34 8.48 -19.27
C ASN A 119 12.25 9.17 -20.31
N GLU A 120 13.37 9.75 -19.88
CA GLU A 120 14.37 10.35 -20.76
C GLU A 120 15.03 9.30 -21.67
N ALA A 121 15.48 8.19 -21.09
CA ALA A 121 16.13 7.11 -21.82
C ALA A 121 15.21 6.46 -22.86
N PHE A 122 13.91 6.36 -22.59
CA PHE A 122 12.94 5.74 -23.48
C PHE A 122 12.19 6.72 -24.38
N ALA A 123 12.43 8.02 -24.28
CA ALA A 123 11.71 9.06 -25.03
C ALA A 123 11.70 8.82 -26.55
N ASN A 124 12.79 8.27 -27.11
CA ASN A 124 12.96 8.00 -28.54
C ASN A 124 12.82 6.51 -28.89
N CYS A 125 12.43 5.65 -27.94
CA CYS A 125 12.28 4.22 -28.15
C CYS A 125 10.90 3.89 -28.73
N ARG A 126 10.78 3.77 -30.05
CA ARG A 126 9.50 3.51 -30.75
C ARG A 126 8.80 2.21 -30.34
N ASN A 127 9.53 1.24 -29.81
CA ASN A 127 9.01 -0.05 -29.39
C ASN A 127 8.65 -0.13 -27.91
N ILE A 128 8.78 0.97 -27.15
CA ILE A 128 8.44 1.04 -25.74
C ILE A 128 7.39 2.12 -25.53
N VAL A 129 6.32 1.79 -24.79
CA VAL A 129 5.40 2.77 -24.24
C VAL A 129 5.68 2.85 -22.75
N THR A 130 6.02 4.04 -22.30
CA THR A 130 6.23 4.34 -20.88
C THR A 130 4.89 4.58 -20.17
N PRO A 131 4.81 4.37 -18.84
CA PRO A 131 3.60 4.65 -18.11
C PRO A 131 3.22 6.13 -18.17
N TYR A 132 1.94 6.39 -18.41
CA TYR A 132 1.40 7.74 -18.41
C TYR A 132 0.95 8.15 -17.01
N GLN A 133 1.32 9.32 -16.58
CA GLN A 133 0.82 9.94 -15.35
C GLN A 133 -0.08 11.12 -15.70
N MET A 134 -1.31 11.12 -15.19
CA MET A 134 -2.25 12.22 -15.37
C MET A 134 -1.74 13.51 -14.70
N PRO A 135 -2.03 14.70 -15.24
CA PRO A 135 -1.55 15.97 -14.68
C PRO A 135 -1.96 16.20 -13.21
N ASP A 136 -3.15 15.73 -12.82
CA ASP A 136 -3.72 15.90 -11.48
C ASP A 136 -3.15 14.91 -10.46
N THR A 137 -2.22 14.02 -10.86
CA THR A 137 -1.70 12.95 -10.00
C THR A 137 -0.23 13.10 -9.73
N ASN A 138 0.20 12.61 -8.57
CA ASN A 138 1.60 12.50 -8.22
C ASN A 138 1.84 11.09 -7.68
N SER A 139 2.29 10.18 -8.55
CA SER A 139 2.46 8.77 -8.22
C SER A 139 3.60 8.53 -7.22
N GLY A 140 3.41 7.58 -6.31
CA GLY A 140 4.46 7.01 -5.47
C GLY A 140 5.39 6.05 -6.23
N TRP A 141 5.07 5.74 -7.49
CA TRP A 141 5.87 4.91 -8.37
C TRP A 141 6.33 3.59 -7.74
N HIS A 142 5.35 2.83 -7.24
CA HIS A 142 5.64 1.48 -6.76
C HIS A 142 6.24 0.61 -7.87
N LEU A 143 5.68 0.69 -9.07
CA LEU A 143 6.13 0.00 -10.27
C LEU A 143 6.34 0.99 -11.42
N TYR A 144 7.26 0.66 -12.31
CA TYR A 144 7.43 1.32 -13.60
C TYR A 144 7.12 0.31 -14.70
N ILE A 145 5.90 0.32 -15.21
CA ILE A 145 5.39 -0.69 -16.14
C ILE A 145 5.51 -0.16 -17.57
N ILE A 146 6.31 -0.83 -18.39
CA ILE A 146 6.43 -0.52 -19.83
C ILE A 146 5.58 -1.50 -20.65
N GLN A 147 5.11 -1.02 -21.80
CA GLN A 147 4.55 -1.90 -22.83
C GLN A 147 5.57 -2.06 -23.95
N VAL A 148 5.82 -3.29 -24.38
CA VAL A 148 6.71 -3.59 -25.52
C VAL A 148 5.85 -3.77 -26.76
N LYS A 149 6.17 -3.00 -27.82
CA LYS A 149 5.51 -3.08 -29.14
C LYS A 149 6.39 -3.81 -30.13
N ASN A 150 5.75 -4.53 -31.07
CA ASN A 150 6.40 -5.14 -32.22
C ASN A 150 7.54 -6.13 -31.85
N ARG A 151 7.48 -6.71 -30.66
CA ARG A 151 8.40 -7.72 -30.17
C ARG A 151 7.64 -8.77 -29.34
N ASP A 152 8.11 -9.98 -29.35
CA ASP A 152 7.59 -11.02 -28.46
C ASP A 152 8.00 -10.69 -27.01
N ARG A 153 7.01 -10.65 -26.11
CA ARG A 153 7.22 -10.31 -24.71
C ARG A 153 8.11 -11.33 -24.00
N LYS A 154 7.95 -12.62 -24.33
CA LYS A 154 8.75 -13.69 -23.72
C LYS A 154 10.22 -13.53 -24.11
N GLU A 155 10.50 -13.30 -25.40
CA GLU A 155 11.85 -13.09 -25.89
C GLU A 155 12.54 -11.88 -25.21
N VAL A 156 11.81 -10.77 -25.06
CA VAL A 156 12.33 -9.58 -24.37
C VAL A 156 12.60 -9.87 -22.90
N PHE A 157 11.67 -10.56 -22.22
CA PHE A 157 11.82 -10.94 -20.82
C PHE A 157 13.07 -11.80 -20.61
N GLU A 158 13.25 -12.86 -21.43
CA GLU A 158 14.38 -13.78 -21.34
C GLU A 158 15.72 -13.04 -21.58
N LYS A 159 15.80 -12.20 -22.61
CA LYS A 159 17.00 -11.41 -22.90
C LYS A 159 17.37 -10.39 -21.80
N LEU A 160 16.38 -9.80 -21.12
CA LEU A 160 16.63 -8.92 -19.99
C LEU A 160 17.18 -9.72 -18.80
N ARG A 161 16.60 -10.89 -18.52
CA ARG A 161 17.08 -11.79 -17.46
C ARG A 161 18.50 -12.29 -17.71
N GLU A 162 18.82 -12.68 -18.94
CA GLU A 162 20.18 -13.09 -19.34
C GLU A 162 21.22 -11.98 -19.12
N ARG A 163 20.80 -10.71 -19.20
CA ARG A 163 21.64 -9.55 -18.91
C ARG A 163 21.66 -9.13 -17.46
N GLY A 164 21.09 -9.94 -16.56
CA GLY A 164 21.04 -9.67 -15.12
C GLY A 164 20.00 -8.64 -14.70
N ILE A 165 19.04 -8.29 -15.57
CA ILE A 165 17.97 -7.34 -15.24
C ILE A 165 16.77 -8.11 -14.72
N GLY A 166 16.43 -7.91 -13.45
CA GLY A 166 15.24 -8.49 -12.80
C GLY A 166 13.97 -7.82 -13.29
N VAL A 167 13.19 -8.54 -14.10
CA VAL A 167 11.89 -8.06 -14.61
C VAL A 167 10.80 -9.06 -14.29
N ASN A 168 9.57 -8.58 -14.20
CA ASN A 168 8.33 -9.35 -14.06
C ASN A 168 7.34 -8.96 -15.16
N VAL A 169 6.32 -9.80 -15.34
CA VAL A 169 5.21 -9.59 -16.28
C VAL A 169 3.89 -9.57 -15.53
#